data_f621c0bb29f09a11ccc55bbc4c7fff92
#
_entry.id   f621c0bb29f09a11ccc55bbc4c7fff92
#
_cell.length_a   1.000
_cell.length_b   1.000
_cell.length_c   1.000
_cell.angle_alpha   90.00
_cell.angle_beta   90.00
_cell.angle_gamma   90.00
#
_symmetry.space_group_name_H-M   'P 1'
#
loop_
_entity.id
_entity.type
_entity.pdbx_description
1 polymer ?
#
loop_
_entity_poly.entity_id
_entity_poly.type
_entity_poly.pdbx_seq_one_letter_code
_entity_poly.pdbx_strand_id
1 'polypeptide(L)'
;MINNKQKYTQFIKAEANKLGFLSCGISKAGFLEEDAPRLENWLNQNSQGKMDYMADYFDKRLDPTLLVPDSKSVITLLLNYYPADFQNEESYKISKYAYGKDYHSVLKKKLKKLLRAIRTEIGDVSGRA
;
A
#
# COMPACT_ATOMS: atom_id res chain seq x y z
N MET A 1 1.78 31.29 3.07
CA MET A 1 2.74 30.56 2.20
C MET A 1 2.55 29.06 2.41
N ILE A 2 2.40 28.32 1.35
CA ILE A 2 2.30 26.85 1.42
C ILE A 2 3.69 26.33 1.74
N ASN A 3 3.81 25.57 2.85
CA ASN A 3 5.03 24.90 3.25
C ASN A 3 5.38 23.80 2.21
N ASN A 4 6.65 23.55 1.94
CA ASN A 4 7.13 22.50 1.03
C ASN A 4 6.48 21.12 1.31
N LYS A 5 6.27 20.79 2.58
CA LYS A 5 5.58 19.56 3.00
C LYS A 5 4.14 19.49 2.47
N GLN A 6 3.41 20.61 2.53
CA GLN A 6 2.04 20.68 2.01
C GLN A 6 2.02 20.59 0.49
N LYS A 7 2.95 21.29 -0.19
CA LYS A 7 3.11 21.25 -1.65
C LYS A 7 3.35 19.79 -2.10
N TYR A 8 4.29 19.09 -1.51
CA TYR A 8 4.60 17.71 -1.86
C TYR A 8 3.46 16.74 -1.55
N THR A 9 2.75 16.94 -0.44
CA THR A 9 1.56 16.15 -0.09
C THR A 9 0.47 16.30 -1.16
N GLN A 10 0.20 17.53 -1.61
CA GLN A 10 -0.79 17.79 -2.66
C GLN A 10 -0.37 17.21 -4.00
N PHE A 11 0.90 17.35 -4.36
CA PHE A 11 1.46 16.76 -5.58
C PHE A 11 1.28 15.24 -5.59
N ILE A 12 1.70 14.55 -4.52
CA ILE A 12 1.61 13.07 -4.43
C ILE A 12 0.16 12.61 -4.57
N LYS A 13 -0.78 13.27 -3.88
CA LYS A 13 -2.21 12.95 -3.97
C LYS A 13 -2.77 13.17 -5.37
N ALA A 14 -2.37 14.25 -6.04
CA ALA A 14 -2.79 14.53 -7.41
C ALA A 14 -2.25 13.49 -8.40
N GLU A 15 -0.98 13.13 -8.29
CA GLU A 15 -0.38 12.08 -9.15
C GLU A 15 -0.99 10.70 -8.90
N ALA A 16 -1.29 10.35 -7.63
CA ALA A 16 -2.00 9.12 -7.31
C ALA A 16 -3.39 9.09 -7.97
N ASN A 17 -4.13 10.17 -7.93
CA ASN A 17 -5.44 10.29 -8.61
C ASN A 17 -5.32 10.14 -10.12
N LYS A 18 -4.35 10.80 -10.77
CA LYS A 18 -4.08 10.66 -12.22
C LYS A 18 -3.76 9.21 -12.61
N LEU A 19 -3.12 8.44 -11.73
CA LEU A 19 -2.84 7.03 -11.93
C LEU A 19 -4.05 6.12 -11.68
N GLY A 20 -5.19 6.69 -11.28
CA GLY A 20 -6.45 5.99 -11.08
C GLY A 20 -6.61 5.38 -9.69
N PHE A 21 -5.83 5.81 -8.70
CA PHE A 21 -6.10 5.46 -7.32
C PHE A 21 -7.29 6.24 -6.78
N LEU A 22 -8.16 5.55 -6.06
CA LEU A 22 -9.38 6.12 -5.48
C LEU A 22 -9.07 7.06 -4.31
N SER A 23 -8.06 6.72 -3.52
CA SER A 23 -7.65 7.48 -2.34
C SER A 23 -6.15 7.35 -2.11
N CYS A 24 -5.59 8.38 -1.47
CA CYS A 24 -4.18 8.43 -1.09
C CYS A 24 -4.05 9.05 0.31
N GLY A 25 -3.57 8.23 1.26
CA GLY A 25 -3.19 8.67 2.61
C GLY A 25 -1.67 8.79 2.73
N ILE A 26 -1.21 9.72 3.54
CA ILE A 26 0.21 9.87 3.87
C ILE A 26 0.34 9.99 5.38
N SER A 27 1.07 9.06 6.00
CA SER A 27 1.36 9.02 7.43
C SER A 27 2.85 9.10 7.70
N LYS A 28 3.21 9.45 8.94
CA LYS A 28 4.59 9.38 9.40
C LYS A 28 5.01 7.92 9.50
N ALA A 29 6.22 7.58 9.02
CA ALA A 29 6.82 6.28 9.24
C ALA A 29 7.35 6.17 10.68
N GLY A 30 7.24 4.99 11.26
CA GLY A 30 7.71 4.68 12.60
C GLY A 30 7.12 3.38 13.10
N PHE A 31 7.57 2.96 14.26
CA PHE A 31 7.06 1.75 14.91
C PHE A 31 5.58 1.90 15.29
N LEU A 32 4.81 0.84 15.08
CA LEU A 32 3.35 0.77 15.34
C LEU A 32 3.10 0.26 16.77
N GLU A 33 3.29 1.12 17.75
CA GLU A 33 3.24 0.76 19.18
C GLU A 33 1.88 0.17 19.60
N GLU A 34 0.78 0.72 19.07
CA GLU A 34 -0.56 0.25 19.42
C GLU A 34 -0.92 -1.09 18.74
N ASP A 35 -0.34 -1.37 17.57
CA ASP A 35 -0.64 -2.58 16.80
C ASP A 35 0.25 -3.76 17.19
N ALA A 36 1.44 -3.50 17.73
CA ALA A 36 2.40 -4.53 18.12
C ALA A 36 1.79 -5.56 19.08
N PRO A 37 1.20 -5.19 20.21
CA PRO A 37 0.60 -6.16 21.13
C PRO A 37 -0.63 -6.87 20.53
N ARG A 38 -1.34 -6.23 19.60
CA ARG A 38 -2.50 -6.84 18.93
C ARG A 38 -2.04 -7.94 17.98
N LEU A 39 -1.01 -7.69 17.19
CA LEU A 39 -0.43 -8.68 16.27
C LEU A 39 0.18 -9.85 17.03
N GLU A 40 0.94 -9.57 18.09
CA GLU A 40 1.56 -10.59 18.92
C GLU A 40 0.51 -11.50 19.56
N ASN A 41 -0.53 -10.93 20.17
CA ASN A 41 -1.61 -11.69 20.77
C ASN A 41 -2.36 -12.54 19.73
N TRP A 42 -2.63 -12.00 18.56
CA TRP A 42 -3.28 -12.70 17.46
C TRP A 42 -2.48 -13.91 16.99
N LEU A 43 -1.15 -13.77 16.89
CA LEU A 43 -0.24 -14.87 16.56
C LEU A 43 -0.15 -15.91 17.68
N ASN A 44 -0.06 -15.46 18.94
CA ASN A 44 0.02 -16.36 20.10
C ASN A 44 -1.25 -17.21 20.26
N GLN A 45 -2.38 -16.71 19.79
CA GLN A 45 -3.65 -17.46 19.75
C GLN A 45 -3.78 -18.36 18.52
N ASN A 46 -2.78 -18.46 17.66
CA ASN A 46 -2.82 -19.17 16.38
C ASN A 46 -4.00 -18.75 15.47
N SER A 47 -4.42 -17.48 15.58
CA SER A 47 -5.55 -16.95 14.82
C SER A 47 -5.25 -16.82 13.32
N GLN A 48 -3.98 -16.86 12.91
CA GLN A 48 -3.55 -16.91 11.51
C GLN A 48 -3.88 -18.25 10.82
N GLY A 49 -4.22 -19.30 11.60
CA GLY A 49 -4.48 -20.63 11.05
C GLY A 49 -3.28 -21.20 10.29
N LYS A 50 -3.48 -21.55 9.03
CA LYS A 50 -2.41 -22.09 8.15
C LYS A 50 -1.59 -21.00 7.43
N MET A 51 -1.78 -19.72 7.76
CA MET A 51 -1.02 -18.61 7.17
C MET A 51 0.26 -18.35 7.98
N ASP A 52 1.16 -19.34 8.03
CA ASP A 52 2.39 -19.29 8.85
C ASP A 52 3.27 -18.09 8.50
N TYR A 53 3.24 -17.65 7.23
CA TYR A 53 3.95 -16.45 6.76
C TYR A 53 3.56 -15.17 7.51
N MET A 54 2.46 -15.15 8.25
CA MET A 54 2.04 -13.99 9.04
C MET A 54 2.95 -13.75 10.24
N ALA A 55 3.63 -14.79 10.73
CA ALA A 55 4.64 -14.67 11.78
C ALA A 55 6.00 -14.21 11.23
N ASP A 56 6.23 -14.40 9.91
CA ASP A 56 7.48 -14.00 9.28
C ASP A 56 7.65 -12.48 9.31
N TYR A 57 8.88 -12.06 9.56
CA TYR A 57 9.27 -10.65 9.55
C TYR A 57 8.43 -9.77 10.51
N PHE A 58 8.10 -10.30 11.68
CA PHE A 58 7.28 -9.63 12.69
C PHE A 58 7.70 -8.16 12.89
N ASP A 59 9.00 -7.92 13.15
CA ASP A 59 9.52 -6.57 13.38
C ASP A 59 9.31 -5.64 12.17
N LYS A 60 9.53 -6.14 10.96
CA LYS A 60 9.35 -5.36 9.72
C LYS A 60 7.90 -5.04 9.40
N ARG A 61 6.96 -5.85 9.93
CA ARG A 61 5.52 -5.56 9.81
C ARG A 61 5.12 -4.37 10.67
N LEU A 62 5.81 -4.19 11.77
CA LEU A 62 5.52 -3.17 12.77
C LEU A 62 6.34 -1.89 12.56
N ASP A 63 7.44 -1.97 11.83
CA ASP A 63 8.30 -0.81 11.58
C ASP A 63 8.75 -0.73 10.12
N PRO A 64 8.14 0.16 9.32
CA PRO A 64 8.50 0.36 7.94
C PRO A 64 9.94 0.89 7.74
N THR A 65 10.55 1.47 8.77
CA THR A 65 11.93 1.96 8.69
C THR A 65 12.96 0.83 8.59
N LEU A 66 12.58 -0.38 9.01
CA LEU A 66 13.39 -1.60 8.83
C LEU A 66 13.36 -2.13 7.39
N LEU A 67 12.37 -1.70 6.59
CA LEU A 67 12.28 -2.04 5.16
C LEU A 67 12.98 -1.02 4.27
N VAL A 68 12.85 0.24 4.62
CA VAL A 68 13.48 1.37 3.94
C VAL A 68 14.12 2.24 4.99
N PRO A 69 15.44 2.11 5.19
CA PRO A 69 16.17 2.92 6.18
C PRO A 69 15.91 4.41 5.98
N ASP A 70 15.78 5.12 7.09
CA ASP A 70 15.51 6.57 7.12
C ASP A 70 14.20 7.01 6.47
N SER A 71 13.27 6.09 6.20
CA SER A 71 11.95 6.45 5.68
C SER A 71 11.22 7.40 6.64
N LYS A 72 10.63 8.46 6.09
CA LYS A 72 9.92 9.49 6.86
C LYS A 72 8.40 9.35 6.73
N SER A 73 7.94 8.70 5.68
CA SER A 73 6.51 8.64 5.36
C SER A 73 6.12 7.28 4.77
N VAL A 74 4.90 6.88 5.06
CA VAL A 74 4.20 5.77 4.40
C VAL A 74 3.08 6.35 3.57
N ILE A 75 3.01 5.97 2.28
CA ILE A 75 1.95 6.37 1.36
C ILE A 75 1.04 5.16 1.18
N THR A 76 -0.21 5.30 1.61
CA THR A 76 -1.25 4.26 1.48
C THR A 76 -2.20 4.63 0.36
N LEU A 77 -2.45 3.69 -0.54
CA LEU A 77 -3.23 3.89 -1.75
C LEU A 77 -4.38 2.88 -1.84
N LEU A 78 -5.53 3.33 -2.29
CA LEU A 78 -6.69 2.47 -2.56
C LEU A 78 -6.93 2.39 -4.06
N LEU A 79 -7.01 1.17 -4.58
CA LEU A 79 -7.39 0.90 -5.96
C LEU A 79 -8.70 0.11 -5.97
N ASN A 80 -9.71 0.64 -6.69
CA ASN A 80 -10.96 -0.07 -6.89
C ASN A 80 -10.76 -1.22 -7.89
N TYR A 81 -11.22 -2.42 -7.54
CA TYR A 81 -11.23 -3.61 -8.40
C TYR A 81 -12.62 -4.04 -8.81
N TYR A 82 -13.65 -3.26 -8.51
CA TYR A 82 -15.02 -3.59 -8.89
C TYR A 82 -15.17 -3.56 -10.42
N PRO A 83 -15.56 -4.69 -11.06
CA PRO A 83 -15.65 -4.76 -12.51
C PRO A 83 -16.90 -4.04 -13.03
N ALA A 84 -16.80 -3.50 -14.25
CA ALA A 84 -17.95 -2.94 -14.97
C ALA A 84 -18.88 -4.07 -15.46
N ASP A 85 -18.29 -5.19 -15.88
CA ASP A 85 -19.02 -6.35 -16.40
C ASP A 85 -19.07 -7.46 -15.35
N PHE A 86 -20.19 -8.19 -15.33
CA PHE A 86 -20.43 -9.28 -14.39
C PHE A 86 -20.37 -10.63 -15.11
N GLN A 87 -20.03 -11.67 -14.34
CA GLN A 87 -20.14 -13.04 -14.81
C GLN A 87 -21.62 -13.41 -15.05
N ASN A 88 -21.84 -14.29 -16.02
CA ASN A 88 -23.15 -14.90 -16.23
C ASN A 88 -23.64 -15.55 -14.91
N GLU A 89 -24.92 -15.38 -14.60
CA GLU A 89 -25.51 -15.88 -13.37
C GLU A 89 -25.47 -17.41 -13.26
N GLU A 90 -25.50 -18.11 -14.38
CA GLU A 90 -25.44 -19.58 -14.47
C GLU A 90 -24.02 -20.16 -14.40
N SER A 91 -22.97 -19.31 -14.43
CA SER A 91 -21.59 -19.76 -14.36
C SER A 91 -21.06 -19.85 -12.93
N TYR A 92 -20.02 -20.67 -12.71
CA TYR A 92 -19.29 -20.66 -11.45
C TYR A 92 -18.74 -19.26 -11.15
N LYS A 93 -18.89 -18.83 -9.90
CA LYS A 93 -18.48 -17.46 -9.50
C LYS A 93 -17.01 -17.43 -9.11
N ILE A 94 -16.28 -16.50 -9.72
CA ILE A 94 -14.90 -16.16 -9.35
C ILE A 94 -14.93 -14.85 -8.57
N SER A 95 -14.05 -14.70 -7.59
CA SER A 95 -13.95 -13.46 -6.82
C SER A 95 -13.60 -12.27 -7.72
N LYS A 96 -14.28 -11.15 -7.52
CA LYS A 96 -14.14 -9.96 -8.37
C LYS A 96 -12.72 -9.43 -8.49
N TYR A 97 -11.91 -9.53 -7.42
CA TYR A 97 -10.52 -9.12 -7.46
C TYR A 97 -9.65 -9.91 -8.44
N ALA A 98 -10.09 -11.12 -8.79
CA ALA A 98 -9.39 -12.02 -9.72
C ALA A 98 -9.75 -11.80 -11.19
N TYR A 99 -10.64 -10.84 -11.49
CA TYR A 99 -11.03 -10.54 -12.87
C TYR A 99 -9.91 -9.83 -13.62
N GLY A 100 -9.72 -10.22 -14.87
CA GLY A 100 -8.77 -9.57 -15.79
C GLY A 100 -7.31 -9.90 -15.50
N LYS A 101 -6.47 -8.87 -15.51
CA LYS A 101 -5.03 -9.02 -15.28
C LYS A 101 -4.72 -9.21 -13.80
N ASP A 102 -3.65 -9.95 -13.51
CA ASP A 102 -3.14 -10.07 -12.15
C ASP A 102 -2.93 -8.70 -11.50
N TYR A 103 -3.67 -8.46 -10.42
CA TYR A 103 -3.66 -7.17 -9.73
C TYR A 103 -2.29 -6.80 -9.12
N HIS A 104 -1.48 -7.80 -8.74
CA HIS A 104 -0.12 -7.55 -8.25
C HIS A 104 0.72 -6.83 -9.31
N SER A 105 0.63 -7.28 -10.56
CA SER A 105 1.33 -6.66 -11.69
C SER A 105 0.80 -5.27 -11.99
N VAL A 106 -0.51 -5.08 -11.93
CA VAL A 106 -1.16 -3.78 -12.19
C VAL A 106 -0.76 -2.76 -11.12
N LEU A 107 -0.90 -3.12 -9.84
CA LEU A 107 -0.51 -2.28 -8.71
C LEU A 107 0.97 -1.92 -8.75
N LYS A 108 1.83 -2.92 -8.91
CA LYS A 108 3.28 -2.71 -8.94
C LYS A 108 3.72 -1.73 -10.04
N LYS A 109 3.09 -1.80 -11.22
CA LYS A 109 3.35 -0.84 -12.31
C LYS A 109 2.91 0.58 -11.95
N LYS A 110 1.73 0.73 -11.34
CA LYS A 110 1.21 2.05 -10.91
C LYS A 110 2.07 2.65 -9.79
N LEU A 111 2.43 1.86 -8.79
CA LEU A 111 3.29 2.28 -7.68
C LEU A 111 4.67 2.74 -8.16
N LYS A 112 5.29 2.00 -9.09
CA LYS A 112 6.57 2.40 -9.69
C LYS A 112 6.45 3.71 -10.48
N LYS A 113 5.33 3.95 -11.18
CA LYS A 113 5.09 5.22 -11.88
C LYS A 113 4.96 6.38 -10.88
N LEU A 114 4.22 6.17 -9.79
CA LEU A 114 4.07 7.18 -8.73
C LEU A 114 5.42 7.50 -8.10
N LEU A 115 6.21 6.49 -7.73
CA LEU A 115 7.54 6.69 -7.14
C LEU A 115 8.47 7.45 -8.09
N ARG A 116 8.40 7.16 -9.40
CA ARG A 116 9.17 7.91 -10.40
C ARG A 116 8.74 9.38 -10.48
N ALA A 117 7.45 9.67 -10.47
CA ALA A 117 6.93 11.04 -10.47
C ALA A 117 7.38 11.81 -9.21
N ILE A 118 7.35 11.16 -8.05
CA ILE A 118 7.84 11.72 -6.78
C ILE A 118 9.33 12.08 -6.89
N ARG A 119 10.15 11.18 -7.42
CA ARG A 119 11.59 11.43 -7.61
C ARG A 119 11.87 12.58 -8.58
N THR A 120 11.08 12.70 -9.63
CA THR A 120 11.21 13.80 -10.59
C THR A 120 10.90 15.16 -9.96
N GLU A 121 9.88 15.25 -9.11
CA GLU A 121 9.46 16.52 -8.50
C GLU A 121 10.26 16.89 -7.24
N ILE A 122 10.60 15.90 -6.41
CA ILE A 122 11.18 16.14 -5.08
C ILE A 122 12.71 15.96 -5.08
N GLY A 123 13.22 15.12 -5.97
CA GLY A 123 14.63 14.71 -6.02
C GLY A 123 14.81 13.24 -5.73
N ASP A 124 16.05 12.80 -5.64
CA ASP A 124 16.40 11.39 -5.42
C ASP A 124 16.07 10.96 -3.99
N VAL A 125 14.82 10.56 -3.79
CA VAL A 125 14.33 10.02 -2.53
C VAL A 125 14.40 8.51 -2.53
N SER A 126 14.88 7.91 -1.45
CA SER A 126 14.80 6.49 -1.21
C SER A 126 13.32 6.09 -1.04
N GLY A 127 12.92 4.98 -1.65
CA GLY A 127 11.55 4.49 -1.55
C GLY A 127 11.40 3.10 -2.13
N ARG A 128 10.45 2.35 -1.57
CA ARG A 128 10.06 1.00 -2.01
C ARG A 128 8.59 1.00 -2.42
N ALA A 129 8.28 0.35 -3.54
CA ALA A 129 6.94 0.16 -4.06
C ALA A 129 6.69 -1.33 -4.38
#